data_c826b5028c7b57bbf5bd8eea67e1f147
#
_entry.id   c826b5028c7b57bbf5bd8eea67e1f147
#
_cell.length_a   1.000
_cell.length_b   1.000
_cell.length_c   1.000
_cell.angle_alpha   90.00
_cell.angle_beta   90.00
_cell.angle_gamma   90.00
#
_symmetry.space_group_name_H-M   'P 1'
#
loop_
_entity.id
_entity.type
_entity.pdbx_description
1 polymer ?
#
loop_
_entity_poly.entity_id
_entity_poly.type
_entity_poly.pdbx_seq_one_letter_code
_entity_poly.pdbx_strand_id
1 'polypeptide(L)'
;RRQRQMCIRDRFKGVSMKIIEYYSCGDQGSYLSQIKQSDWGAGQYLYELLRDGSLKALCGESTRVLMLTEGGKLMAFCTLADKDDIQPTELSPWIGFVYTFPKHRGKRLAGYLLSYAEEVARSEDREFVYISTDHVGLYEKYGYEFFEEMQSVSGKISRVYRKSLKYDIIGRTVNVKIDRPIGSCHPKHGYVYPVNYGYVDGMIAPDGEDQDVYVLGADKPLSEFTGRIIAVIHRFDDMEEKWVAAPEGMSFTKEEIYRQVEFQEKFFDSEVRM
;
A
#
# COMPACT_ATOMS: atom_id res chain seq x y z
N ARG A 1 -8.15 -14.14 15.57
CA ARG A 1 -7.76 -13.42 14.33
C ARG A 1 -6.31 -13.79 14.07
N ARG A 2 -6.03 -14.55 12.99
CA ARG A 2 -4.66 -14.87 12.58
C ARG A 2 -4.06 -13.58 12.01
N GLN A 3 -2.97 -13.08 12.61
CA GLN A 3 -2.12 -12.05 11.99
C GLN A 3 -1.58 -12.61 10.67
N ARG A 4 -1.98 -12.01 9.55
CA ARG A 4 -1.42 -12.32 8.24
C ARG A 4 -0.04 -11.67 8.17
N GLN A 5 1.02 -12.46 8.12
CA GLN A 5 2.33 -11.97 7.70
C GLN A 5 2.29 -11.77 6.19
N MET A 6 2.42 -10.54 5.76
CA MET A 6 2.53 -10.20 4.35
C MET A 6 3.89 -10.66 3.81
N CYS A 7 3.88 -11.61 2.88
CA CYS A 7 5.07 -12.07 2.17
C CYS A 7 5.10 -11.43 0.79
N ILE A 8 6.03 -10.53 0.57
CA ILE A 8 6.26 -9.91 -0.73
C ILE A 8 7.22 -10.79 -1.52
N ARG A 9 6.77 -11.39 -2.61
CA ARG A 9 7.63 -12.16 -3.52
C ARG A 9 8.30 -11.23 -4.51
N ASP A 10 9.55 -10.87 -4.26
CA ASP A 10 10.37 -10.23 -5.29
C ASP A 10 10.65 -11.23 -6.43
N ARG A 11 10.20 -10.94 -7.65
CA ARG A 11 10.23 -11.83 -8.83
C ARG A 11 11.64 -12.18 -9.32
N PHE A 12 12.71 -11.62 -8.72
CA PHE A 12 14.04 -11.72 -9.34
C PHE A 12 15.06 -12.58 -8.60
N LYS A 13 14.87 -13.04 -7.35
CA LYS A 13 15.95 -13.78 -6.66
C LYS A 13 15.55 -14.81 -5.59
N GLY A 14 14.33 -15.26 -5.49
CA GLY A 14 14.00 -16.35 -4.52
C GLY A 14 14.10 -15.98 -3.04
N VAL A 15 14.28 -14.70 -2.71
CA VAL A 15 14.31 -14.19 -1.33
C VAL A 15 13.02 -13.43 -1.08
N SER A 16 12.29 -13.85 -0.06
CA SER A 16 10.99 -13.27 0.29
C SER A 16 11.17 -12.10 1.25
N MET A 17 10.81 -10.89 0.82
CA MET A 17 10.63 -9.76 1.73
C MET A 17 9.37 -9.99 2.59
N LYS A 18 9.39 -9.51 3.84
CA LYS A 18 8.28 -9.63 4.78
C LYS A 18 8.10 -8.33 5.55
N ILE A 19 6.84 -7.95 5.77
CA ILE A 19 6.51 -6.92 6.75
C ILE A 19 6.22 -7.62 8.08
N ILE A 20 6.91 -7.19 9.13
CA ILE A 20 6.81 -7.71 10.48
C ILE A 20 6.43 -6.56 11.40
N GLU A 21 5.51 -6.79 12.31
CA GLU A 21 5.20 -5.84 13.37
C GLU A 21 6.10 -6.07 14.59
N TYR A 22 6.76 -5.02 15.07
CA TYR A 22 7.76 -5.07 16.14
C TYR A 22 7.23 -5.71 17.43
N TYR A 23 6.06 -5.28 17.92
CA TYR A 23 5.53 -5.75 19.19
C TYR A 23 5.06 -7.21 19.17
N SER A 24 4.83 -7.77 18.00
CA SER A 24 4.42 -9.17 17.83
C SER A 24 5.52 -10.08 17.32
N CYS A 25 6.72 -9.56 17.02
CA CYS A 25 7.83 -10.38 16.56
C CYS A 25 8.58 -11.04 17.74
N GLY A 26 9.15 -12.24 17.47
CA GLY A 26 9.90 -12.98 18.50
C GLY A 26 11.31 -12.46 18.77
N ASP A 27 11.86 -11.59 17.90
CA ASP A 27 13.25 -11.12 17.97
C ASP A 27 13.35 -9.58 18.01
N GLN A 28 12.61 -8.98 18.95
CA GLN A 28 12.59 -7.53 19.14
C GLN A 28 13.97 -6.94 19.38
N GLY A 29 14.82 -7.62 20.14
CA GLY A 29 16.17 -7.13 20.49
C GLY A 29 17.07 -6.97 19.25
N SER A 30 17.01 -7.91 18.32
CA SER A 30 17.75 -7.81 17.05
C SER A 30 17.25 -6.64 16.21
N TYR A 31 15.94 -6.49 16.05
CA TYR A 31 15.38 -5.38 15.26
C TYR A 31 15.60 -4.03 15.92
N LEU A 32 15.50 -3.93 17.24
CA LEU A 32 15.83 -2.73 17.99
C LEU A 32 17.28 -2.30 17.72
N SER A 33 18.23 -3.25 17.76
CA SER A 33 19.64 -3.00 17.47
C SER A 33 19.86 -2.55 16.01
N GLN A 34 19.04 -2.99 15.07
CA GLN A 34 19.10 -2.56 13.68
C GLN A 34 18.48 -1.17 13.49
N ILE A 35 17.35 -0.83 14.13
CA ILE A 35 16.77 0.53 14.14
C ILE A 35 17.79 1.56 14.62
N LYS A 36 18.57 1.23 15.67
CA LYS A 36 19.67 2.06 16.19
C LYS A 36 20.70 2.44 15.13
N GLN A 37 20.87 1.62 14.08
CA GLN A 37 21.86 1.87 13.02
C GLN A 37 21.35 2.84 11.94
N SER A 38 20.13 3.40 12.08
CA SER A 38 19.63 4.41 11.14
C SER A 38 20.51 5.67 11.20
N ASP A 39 20.81 6.25 10.03
CA ASP A 39 21.56 7.51 9.88
C ASP A 39 20.66 8.76 10.00
N TRP A 40 19.51 8.64 10.63
CA TRP A 40 18.46 9.65 10.71
C TRP A 40 18.06 9.93 12.17
N GLY A 41 18.02 11.22 12.54
CA GLY A 41 17.77 11.63 13.93
C GLY A 41 16.42 11.13 14.47
N ALA A 42 15.36 11.15 13.66
CA ALA A 42 14.06 10.61 14.09
C ALA A 42 14.11 9.08 14.24
N GLY A 43 14.92 8.37 13.44
CA GLY A 43 15.12 6.93 13.63
C GLY A 43 15.88 6.60 14.92
N GLN A 44 16.84 7.45 15.34
CA GLN A 44 17.48 7.34 16.64
C GLN A 44 16.48 7.62 17.77
N TYR A 45 15.61 8.59 17.60
CA TYR A 45 14.56 8.88 18.59
C TYR A 45 13.56 7.72 18.69
N LEU A 46 13.15 7.11 17.58
CA LEU A 46 12.33 5.89 17.61
C LEU A 46 13.01 4.76 18.38
N TYR A 47 14.32 4.56 18.17
CA TYR A 47 15.09 3.59 18.95
C TYR A 47 14.99 3.84 20.44
N GLU A 48 15.17 5.09 20.88
CA GLU A 48 15.10 5.46 22.32
C GLU A 48 13.69 5.20 22.88
N LEU A 49 12.64 5.62 22.17
CA LEU A 49 11.26 5.38 22.58
C LEU A 49 10.92 3.88 22.71
N LEU A 50 11.43 3.06 21.79
CA LEU A 50 11.26 1.60 21.85
C LEU A 50 12.05 0.97 22.99
N ARG A 51 13.32 1.39 23.18
CA ARG A 51 14.18 0.91 24.28
C ARG A 51 13.57 1.18 25.63
N ASP A 52 13.02 2.37 25.81
CA ASP A 52 12.47 2.84 27.08
C ASP A 52 11.00 2.44 27.27
N GLY A 53 10.36 1.84 26.23
CA GLY A 53 8.96 1.42 26.27
C GLY A 53 7.95 2.58 26.24
N SER A 54 8.40 3.79 25.88
CA SER A 54 7.59 5.01 25.93
C SER A 54 6.84 5.36 24.64
N LEU A 55 7.08 4.62 23.54
CA LEU A 55 6.49 4.93 22.24
C LEU A 55 4.97 4.96 22.29
N LYS A 56 4.33 3.95 22.89
CA LYS A 56 2.87 3.89 23.00
C LYS A 56 2.28 4.97 23.88
N ALA A 57 2.97 5.33 24.96
CA ALA A 57 2.54 6.44 25.82
C ALA A 57 2.56 7.78 25.08
N LEU A 58 3.52 7.97 24.16
CA LEU A 58 3.65 9.18 23.34
C LEU A 58 2.67 9.19 22.17
N CYS A 59 2.63 8.09 21.39
CA CYS A 59 1.97 8.03 20.10
C CYS A 59 0.59 7.35 20.12
N GLY A 60 0.17 6.83 21.28
CA GLY A 60 -1.10 6.12 21.48
C GLY A 60 -0.95 4.61 21.57
N GLU A 61 -1.89 3.97 22.27
CA GLU A 61 -1.83 2.52 22.59
C GLU A 61 -1.94 1.62 21.36
N SER A 62 -2.61 2.09 20.28
CA SER A 62 -2.74 1.34 19.02
C SER A 62 -1.47 1.39 18.16
N THR A 63 -0.44 2.13 18.59
CA THR A 63 0.81 2.31 17.83
C THR A 63 1.46 0.99 17.46
N ARG A 64 1.73 0.84 16.17
CA ARG A 64 2.45 -0.27 15.55
C ARG A 64 3.76 0.23 14.95
N VAL A 65 4.79 -0.60 14.98
CA VAL A 65 6.05 -0.37 14.25
C VAL A 65 6.15 -1.44 13.18
N LEU A 66 6.06 -1.03 11.94
CA LEU A 66 6.05 -1.88 10.77
C LEU A 66 7.46 -1.94 10.19
N MET A 67 7.99 -3.13 10.00
CA MET A 67 9.36 -3.38 9.59
C MET A 67 9.38 -4.23 8.32
N LEU A 68 9.93 -3.69 7.24
CA LEU A 68 10.19 -4.46 6.02
C LEU A 68 11.54 -5.15 6.14
N THR A 69 11.55 -6.46 6.06
CA THR A 69 12.72 -7.30 6.30
C THR A 69 12.98 -8.29 5.17
N GLU A 70 14.23 -8.67 4.99
CA GLU A 70 14.67 -9.71 4.06
C GLU A 70 15.72 -10.59 4.76
N GLY A 71 15.44 -11.87 4.93
CA GLY A 71 16.36 -12.79 5.60
C GLY A 71 16.77 -12.35 7.02
N GLY A 72 15.86 -11.73 7.78
CA GLY A 72 16.11 -11.18 9.12
C GLY A 72 16.83 -9.82 9.15
N LYS A 73 17.14 -9.24 7.97
CA LYS A 73 17.73 -7.90 7.86
C LYS A 73 16.64 -6.85 7.68
N LEU A 74 16.70 -5.80 8.48
CA LEU A 74 15.81 -4.65 8.38
C LEU A 74 16.20 -3.76 7.19
N MET A 75 15.27 -3.53 6.30
CA MET A 75 15.48 -2.72 5.09
C MET A 75 14.83 -1.35 5.19
N ALA A 76 13.65 -1.29 5.80
CA ALA A 76 12.89 -0.08 6.02
C ALA A 76 11.94 -0.26 7.20
N PHE A 77 11.48 0.85 7.78
CA PHE A 77 10.47 0.83 8.84
C PHE A 77 9.59 2.07 8.78
N CYS A 78 8.42 2.00 9.39
CA CYS A 78 7.55 3.13 9.71
C CYS A 78 6.73 2.82 10.95
N THR A 79 6.00 3.80 11.46
CA THR A 79 4.96 3.60 12.47
C THR A 79 3.58 3.85 11.87
N LEU A 80 2.56 3.20 12.42
CA LEU A 80 1.16 3.57 12.31
C LEU A 80 0.66 3.83 13.73
N ALA A 81 0.21 5.05 14.01
CA ALA A 81 0.00 5.53 15.37
C ALA A 81 -1.25 6.42 15.49
N ASP A 82 -1.79 6.53 16.71
CA ASP A 82 -2.93 7.43 16.96
C ASP A 82 -2.52 8.90 16.89
N LYS A 83 -1.25 9.21 17.21
CA LYS A 83 -0.70 10.57 17.27
C LYS A 83 0.69 10.63 16.65
N ASP A 84 1.05 11.80 16.14
CA ASP A 84 2.39 12.14 15.64
C ASP A 84 2.84 13.47 16.25
N ASP A 85 3.76 14.15 15.63
CA ASP A 85 4.31 15.45 16.09
C ASP A 85 3.31 16.63 15.93
N ILE A 86 2.21 16.45 15.24
CA ILE A 86 1.14 17.45 15.11
C ILE A 86 0.14 17.28 16.25
N GLN A 87 0.17 18.20 17.21
CA GLN A 87 -0.73 18.19 18.36
C GLN A 87 -1.00 19.62 18.85
N PRO A 88 -2.21 19.92 19.40
CA PRO A 88 -3.37 19.01 19.47
C PRO A 88 -4.09 18.86 18.13
N THR A 89 -4.60 17.67 17.84
CA THR A 89 -5.44 17.41 16.67
C THR A 89 -6.29 16.16 16.88
N GLU A 90 -7.45 16.12 16.23
CA GLU A 90 -8.31 14.93 16.15
C GLU A 90 -7.98 14.05 14.93
N LEU A 91 -7.01 14.45 14.11
CA LEU A 91 -6.60 13.66 12.95
C LEU A 91 -5.91 12.38 13.41
N SER A 92 -6.33 11.25 12.86
CA SER A 92 -5.83 9.91 13.19
C SER A 92 -6.29 8.88 12.14
N PRO A 93 -5.53 7.81 11.87
CA PRO A 93 -4.17 7.54 12.35
C PRO A 93 -3.09 8.24 11.52
N TRP A 94 -1.87 8.26 12.06
CA TRP A 94 -0.69 8.85 11.44
C TRP A 94 0.30 7.77 11.03
N ILE A 95 0.89 7.91 9.84
CA ILE A 95 2.06 7.15 9.44
C ILE A 95 3.28 8.03 9.68
N GLY A 96 4.11 7.64 10.64
CA GLY A 96 5.30 8.38 11.04
C GLY A 96 6.58 7.56 10.90
N PHE A 97 7.74 8.17 11.18
CA PHE A 97 9.03 7.49 11.18
C PHE A 97 9.34 6.70 9.91
N VAL A 98 8.90 7.16 8.74
CA VAL A 98 9.11 6.46 7.47
C VAL A 98 10.58 6.54 7.07
N TYR A 99 11.28 5.41 7.12
CA TYR A 99 12.71 5.34 6.86
C TYR A 99 13.09 4.12 6.02
N THR A 100 14.00 4.33 5.08
CA THR A 100 14.65 3.27 4.30
C THR A 100 16.16 3.40 4.45
N PHE A 101 16.83 2.30 4.84
CA PHE A 101 18.30 2.27 4.97
C PHE A 101 18.98 2.62 3.64
N PRO A 102 20.11 3.38 3.65
CA PRO A 102 20.73 3.93 2.44
C PRO A 102 20.96 2.92 1.31
N LYS A 103 21.46 1.74 1.65
CA LYS A 103 21.73 0.64 0.68
C LYS A 103 20.48 0.04 0.01
N HIS A 104 19.31 0.38 0.53
CA HIS A 104 18.02 -0.11 0.03
C HIS A 104 17.16 0.99 -0.62
N ARG A 105 17.65 2.25 -0.61
CA ARG A 105 16.96 3.39 -1.25
C ARG A 105 16.87 3.20 -2.76
N GLY A 106 15.94 3.92 -3.40
CA GLY A 106 15.70 3.84 -4.84
C GLY A 106 14.90 2.61 -5.31
N LYS A 107 14.51 1.72 -4.39
CA LYS A 107 13.73 0.50 -4.65
C LYS A 107 12.26 0.63 -4.27
N ARG A 108 11.77 1.82 -4.00
CA ARG A 108 10.39 2.11 -3.57
C ARG A 108 9.92 1.35 -2.32
N LEU A 109 10.83 0.93 -1.44
CA LEU A 109 10.48 0.12 -0.26
C LEU A 109 9.55 0.84 0.72
N ALA A 110 9.58 2.17 0.77
CA ALA A 110 8.61 2.94 1.53
C ALA A 110 7.17 2.68 1.07
N GLY A 111 6.95 2.48 -0.24
CA GLY A 111 5.62 2.19 -0.79
C GLY A 111 5.01 0.93 -0.21
N TYR A 112 5.78 -0.15 -0.03
CA TYR A 112 5.29 -1.37 0.63
C TYR A 112 4.85 -1.13 2.06
N LEU A 113 5.60 -0.33 2.82
CA LEU A 113 5.24 0.02 4.20
C LEU A 113 3.99 0.89 4.26
N LEU A 114 3.90 1.89 3.37
CA LEU A 114 2.74 2.78 3.28
C LEU A 114 1.49 1.97 2.93
N SER A 115 1.52 1.15 1.88
CA SER A 115 0.37 0.31 1.48
C SER A 115 -0.06 -0.64 2.60
N TYR A 116 0.89 -1.24 3.31
CA TYR A 116 0.55 -2.10 4.45
C TYR A 116 -0.07 -1.32 5.62
N ALA A 117 0.46 -0.15 5.95
CA ALA A 117 -0.10 0.71 7.00
C ALA A 117 -1.51 1.19 6.64
N GLU A 118 -1.73 1.57 5.38
CA GLU A 118 -3.04 1.94 4.83
C GLU A 118 -4.04 0.79 4.96
N GLU A 119 -3.59 -0.44 4.67
CA GLU A 119 -4.44 -1.62 4.78
C GLU A 119 -4.81 -1.94 6.24
N VAL A 120 -3.85 -1.82 7.14
CA VAL A 120 -4.12 -1.97 8.58
C VAL A 120 -5.16 -0.93 9.03
N ALA A 121 -4.97 0.34 8.66
CA ALA A 121 -5.90 1.42 9.01
C ALA A 121 -7.30 1.18 8.38
N ARG A 122 -7.36 0.71 7.13
CA ARG A 122 -8.62 0.35 6.46
C ARG A 122 -9.35 -0.78 7.18
N SER A 123 -8.61 -1.80 7.63
CA SER A 123 -9.19 -2.93 8.39
C SER A 123 -9.74 -2.51 9.77
N GLU A 124 -9.37 -1.34 10.24
CA GLU A 124 -9.84 -0.69 11.46
C GLU A 124 -10.91 0.38 11.17
N ASP A 125 -11.53 0.34 9.97
CA ASP A 125 -12.60 1.26 9.54
C ASP A 125 -12.18 2.74 9.53
N ARG A 126 -10.90 3.04 9.34
CA ARG A 126 -10.42 4.41 9.19
C ARG A 126 -10.72 4.94 7.79
N GLU A 127 -11.14 6.20 7.69
CA GLU A 127 -11.43 6.84 6.41
C GLU A 127 -10.20 7.46 5.74
N PHE A 128 -9.24 7.90 6.55
CA PHE A 128 -8.00 8.54 6.10
C PHE A 128 -6.81 8.04 6.89
N VAL A 129 -5.62 8.22 6.32
CA VAL A 129 -4.33 8.22 7.02
C VAL A 129 -3.62 9.54 6.75
N TYR A 130 -2.79 9.96 7.71
CA TYR A 130 -2.10 11.24 7.69
C TYR A 130 -0.59 11.05 7.80
N ILE A 131 0.16 11.98 7.21
CA ILE A 131 1.63 12.04 7.29
C ILE A 131 2.04 13.49 7.53
N SER A 132 2.87 13.74 8.56
CA SER A 132 3.56 15.00 8.77
C SER A 132 4.95 14.93 8.14
N THR A 133 5.32 15.90 7.31
CA THR A 133 6.60 15.85 6.60
C THR A 133 7.00 17.21 6.00
N ASP A 134 8.32 17.40 5.82
CA ASP A 134 8.88 18.51 5.03
C ASP A 134 9.07 18.16 3.54
N HIS A 135 8.88 16.88 3.16
CA HIS A 135 9.06 16.46 1.79
C HIS A 135 7.91 16.92 0.89
N VAL A 136 8.25 17.44 -0.28
CA VAL A 136 7.31 17.80 -1.35
C VAL A 136 7.55 16.89 -2.55
N GLY A 137 6.48 16.35 -3.14
CA GLY A 137 6.57 15.48 -4.32
C GLY A 137 7.01 14.04 -4.02
N LEU A 138 7.12 13.66 -2.73
CA LEU A 138 7.44 12.27 -2.35
C LEU A 138 6.17 11.46 -2.12
N TYR A 139 5.33 11.90 -1.20
CA TYR A 139 4.14 11.16 -0.80
C TYR A 139 3.01 11.26 -1.84
N GLU A 140 3.01 12.30 -2.64
CA GLU A 140 2.10 12.45 -3.77
C GLU A 140 2.25 11.30 -4.79
N LYS A 141 3.47 10.74 -4.94
CA LYS A 141 3.74 9.54 -5.77
C LYS A 141 3.06 8.27 -5.25
N TYR A 142 2.63 8.28 -3.99
CA TYR A 142 1.91 7.19 -3.33
C TYR A 142 0.42 7.51 -3.15
N GLY A 143 -0.08 8.57 -3.81
CA GLY A 143 -1.49 8.95 -3.80
C GLY A 143 -1.92 9.76 -2.58
N TYR A 144 -0.96 10.33 -1.83
CA TYR A 144 -1.28 11.29 -0.78
C TYR A 144 -1.48 12.68 -1.37
N GLU A 145 -2.46 13.41 -0.86
CA GLU A 145 -2.72 14.80 -1.21
C GLU A 145 -2.28 15.73 -0.07
N PHE A 146 -1.77 16.90 -0.44
CA PHE A 146 -1.52 17.96 0.54
C PHE A 146 -2.86 18.35 1.19
N PHE A 147 -2.87 18.34 2.51
CA PHE A 147 -4.06 18.66 3.30
C PHE A 147 -3.96 20.08 3.87
N GLU A 148 -2.95 20.35 4.71
CA GLU A 148 -2.79 21.62 5.40
C GLU A 148 -1.36 21.79 5.93
N GLU A 149 -0.95 23.03 6.23
CA GLU A 149 0.21 23.32 7.06
C GLU A 149 -0.23 23.43 8.51
N MET A 150 0.38 22.64 9.39
CA MET A 150 0.04 22.57 10.80
C MET A 150 1.28 22.75 11.67
N GLN A 151 1.11 23.28 12.87
CA GLN A 151 2.20 23.45 13.82
C GLN A 151 2.48 22.13 14.56
N SER A 152 3.75 21.73 14.56
CA SER A 152 4.22 20.58 15.35
C SER A 152 4.41 20.94 16.83
N VAL A 153 4.55 19.92 17.68
CA VAL A 153 4.82 20.08 19.11
C VAL A 153 6.13 20.86 19.40
N SER A 154 7.05 20.90 18.44
CA SER A 154 8.29 21.69 18.52
C SER A 154 8.08 23.16 18.12
N GLY A 155 6.89 23.57 17.72
CA GLY A 155 6.57 24.90 17.21
C GLY A 155 6.92 25.13 15.74
N LYS A 156 7.46 24.14 15.05
CA LYS A 156 7.77 24.20 13.62
C LYS A 156 6.50 23.99 12.80
N ILE A 157 6.35 24.73 11.70
CA ILE A 157 5.30 24.47 10.71
C ILE A 157 5.72 23.25 9.87
N SER A 158 4.83 22.30 9.78
CA SER A 158 5.00 21.06 9.01
C SER A 158 3.86 20.91 8.01
N ARG A 159 4.15 20.30 6.87
CA ARG A 159 3.13 19.96 5.87
C ARG A 159 2.45 18.67 6.27
N VAL A 160 1.15 18.69 6.30
CA VAL A 160 0.33 17.49 6.54
C VAL A 160 -0.23 17.01 5.20
N TYR A 161 -0.02 15.75 4.93
CA TYR A 161 -0.61 15.04 3.80
C TYR A 161 -1.62 14.04 4.31
N ARG A 162 -2.65 13.76 3.52
CA ARG A 162 -3.62 12.71 3.81
C ARG A 162 -3.85 11.82 2.60
N LYS A 163 -4.32 10.61 2.84
CA LYS A 163 -4.81 9.71 1.80
C LYS A 163 -6.16 9.13 2.24
N SER A 164 -7.15 9.17 1.35
CA SER A 164 -8.42 8.46 1.54
C SER A 164 -8.19 6.96 1.48
N LEU A 165 -8.76 6.23 2.43
CA LEU A 165 -8.74 4.77 2.47
C LEU A 165 -9.99 4.16 1.82
N LYS A 166 -10.93 4.98 1.39
CA LYS A 166 -12.06 4.55 0.57
C LYS A 166 -11.58 4.35 -0.86
N TYR A 167 -12.10 3.33 -1.51
CA TYR A 167 -11.88 3.13 -2.95
C TYR A 167 -12.78 4.09 -3.75
N ASP A 168 -12.44 5.38 -3.73
CA ASP A 168 -13.20 6.45 -4.40
C ASP A 168 -13.31 6.25 -5.91
N ILE A 169 -12.54 5.31 -6.44
CA ILE A 169 -12.60 4.91 -7.87
C ILE A 169 -13.80 4.02 -8.16
N ILE A 170 -14.30 3.25 -7.18
CA ILE A 170 -15.46 2.39 -7.38
C ILE A 170 -16.68 3.25 -7.69
N GLY A 171 -17.34 2.92 -8.79
CA GLY A 171 -18.47 3.68 -9.31
C GLY A 171 -18.11 4.72 -10.35
N ARG A 172 -16.83 5.08 -10.53
CA ARG A 172 -16.41 6.01 -11.59
C ARG A 172 -16.31 5.30 -12.94
N THR A 173 -16.62 6.04 -14.01
CA THR A 173 -16.43 5.59 -15.39
C THR A 173 -15.00 5.90 -15.83
N VAL A 174 -14.34 4.93 -16.44
CA VAL A 174 -12.98 5.05 -16.97
C VAL A 174 -12.90 4.59 -18.41
N ASN A 175 -11.87 5.06 -19.10
CA ASN A 175 -11.51 4.62 -20.45
C ASN A 175 -10.28 3.71 -20.33
N VAL A 176 -10.43 2.44 -20.71
CA VAL A 176 -9.39 1.41 -20.63
C VAL A 176 -8.81 1.16 -22.02
N LYS A 177 -7.51 1.32 -22.18
CA LYS A 177 -6.78 0.85 -23.36
C LYS A 177 -6.47 -0.63 -23.18
N ILE A 178 -6.94 -1.47 -24.09
CA ILE A 178 -6.76 -2.93 -24.01
C ILE A 178 -5.45 -3.31 -24.68
N ASP A 179 -4.51 -3.81 -23.92
CA ASP A 179 -3.24 -4.34 -24.44
C ASP A 179 -3.15 -5.88 -24.37
N ARG A 180 -4.09 -6.51 -23.68
CA ARG A 180 -4.28 -7.98 -23.58
C ARG A 180 -5.75 -8.32 -23.85
N PRO A 181 -6.14 -8.42 -25.11
CA PRO A 181 -7.51 -8.83 -25.45
C PRO A 181 -7.82 -10.24 -24.96
N ILE A 182 -9.12 -10.51 -24.73
CA ILE A 182 -9.60 -11.87 -24.42
C ILE A 182 -9.08 -12.86 -25.47
N GLY A 183 -8.55 -14.00 -25.03
CA GLY A 183 -7.93 -15.02 -25.88
C GLY A 183 -6.45 -14.79 -26.16
N SER A 184 -5.85 -13.64 -25.82
CA SER A 184 -4.42 -13.41 -25.97
C SER A 184 -3.59 -14.18 -24.94
N CYS A 185 -2.33 -14.53 -25.29
CA CYS A 185 -1.40 -15.21 -24.39
C CYS A 185 -0.51 -14.20 -23.66
N HIS A 186 -0.26 -14.46 -22.39
CA HIS A 186 0.71 -13.66 -21.61
C HIS A 186 2.14 -13.93 -22.15
N PRO A 187 2.93 -12.86 -22.50
CA PRO A 187 4.20 -13.03 -23.23
C PRO A 187 5.28 -13.77 -22.43
N LYS A 188 5.21 -13.73 -21.09
CA LYS A 188 6.21 -14.35 -20.21
C LYS A 188 5.73 -15.65 -19.53
N HIS A 189 4.44 -15.78 -19.26
CA HIS A 189 3.89 -16.85 -18.42
C HIS A 189 3.01 -17.84 -19.19
N GLY A 190 2.67 -17.55 -20.44
CA GLY A 190 2.00 -18.49 -21.35
C GLY A 190 0.53 -18.80 -21.04
N TYR A 191 -0.08 -18.22 -20.02
CA TYR A 191 -1.50 -18.37 -19.77
C TYR A 191 -2.32 -17.47 -20.72
N VAL A 192 -3.54 -17.89 -21.00
CA VAL A 192 -4.48 -17.16 -21.85
C VAL A 192 -5.33 -16.24 -20.99
N TYR A 193 -5.56 -15.01 -21.44
CA TYR A 193 -6.48 -14.08 -20.80
C TYR A 193 -7.93 -14.47 -21.11
N PRO A 194 -8.72 -14.89 -20.11
CA PRO A 194 -10.14 -15.23 -20.33
C PRO A 194 -11.04 -13.99 -20.34
N VAL A 195 -10.48 -12.82 -20.04
CA VAL A 195 -11.13 -11.51 -20.06
C VAL A 195 -10.25 -10.49 -20.77
N ASN A 196 -10.82 -9.38 -21.23
CA ASN A 196 -10.02 -8.27 -21.72
C ASN A 196 -9.26 -7.64 -20.53
N TYR A 197 -8.02 -7.25 -20.77
CA TYR A 197 -7.16 -6.63 -19.78
C TYR A 197 -6.39 -5.48 -20.41
N GLY A 198 -6.18 -4.42 -19.67
CA GLY A 198 -5.50 -3.23 -20.15
C GLY A 198 -5.21 -2.25 -19.02
N TYR A 199 -5.14 -0.97 -19.33
CA TYR A 199 -4.77 0.07 -18.39
C TYR A 199 -5.53 1.38 -18.65
N VAL A 200 -5.58 2.25 -17.65
CA VAL A 200 -6.08 3.63 -17.77
C VAL A 200 -4.89 4.55 -17.99
N ASP A 201 -4.79 5.11 -19.21
CA ASP A 201 -3.70 6.00 -19.61
C ASP A 201 -3.60 7.24 -18.72
N GLY A 202 -2.39 7.51 -18.22
CA GLY A 202 -2.11 8.66 -17.35
C GLY A 202 -2.59 8.53 -15.91
N MET A 203 -3.22 7.43 -15.53
CA MET A 203 -3.54 7.10 -14.14
C MET A 203 -2.42 6.24 -13.56
N ILE A 204 -1.52 6.86 -12.81
CA ILE A 204 -0.31 6.18 -12.34
C ILE A 204 -0.59 5.37 -11.09
N ALA A 205 -0.31 4.07 -11.15
CA ALA A 205 -0.35 3.14 -10.04
C ALA A 205 0.87 3.30 -9.09
N PRO A 206 0.85 2.74 -7.87
CA PRO A 206 1.94 2.86 -6.90
C PRO A 206 3.31 2.36 -7.39
N ASP A 207 3.34 1.44 -8.36
CA ASP A 207 4.57 0.93 -8.99
C ASP A 207 5.14 1.90 -10.04
N GLY A 208 4.37 2.95 -10.42
CA GLY A 208 4.74 4.01 -11.35
C GLY A 208 4.43 3.72 -12.81
N GLU A 209 3.74 2.62 -13.09
CA GLU A 209 3.15 2.31 -14.39
C GLU A 209 1.69 2.80 -14.45
N ASP A 210 1.06 2.73 -15.62
CA ASP A 210 -0.37 3.04 -15.75
C ASP A 210 -1.23 2.02 -14.98
N GLN A 211 -2.36 2.47 -14.42
CA GLN A 211 -3.23 1.63 -13.60
C GLN A 211 -3.89 0.51 -14.40
N ASP A 212 -3.59 -0.71 -14.05
CA ASP A 212 -4.09 -1.93 -14.67
C ASP A 212 -5.57 -2.21 -14.36
N VAL A 213 -6.30 -2.71 -15.36
CA VAL A 213 -7.75 -2.96 -15.28
C VAL A 213 -8.14 -4.27 -15.96
N TYR A 214 -8.86 -5.12 -15.23
CA TYR A 214 -9.64 -6.23 -15.80
C TYR A 214 -10.97 -5.70 -16.32
N VAL A 215 -11.36 -6.09 -17.54
CA VAL A 215 -12.66 -5.73 -18.12
C VAL A 215 -13.54 -6.97 -18.17
N LEU A 216 -14.61 -6.97 -17.38
CA LEU A 216 -15.61 -8.04 -17.30
C LEU A 216 -16.87 -7.69 -18.11
N GLY A 217 -17.66 -8.70 -18.43
CA GLY A 217 -18.92 -8.51 -19.16
C GLY A 217 -18.77 -8.22 -20.65
N ALA A 218 -17.57 -8.36 -21.22
CA ALA A 218 -17.30 -8.29 -22.65
C ALA A 218 -16.77 -9.64 -23.12
N ASP A 219 -17.48 -10.26 -24.07
CA ASP A 219 -17.22 -11.62 -24.59
C ASP A 219 -16.38 -11.63 -25.87
N LYS A 220 -15.92 -10.47 -26.33
CA LYS A 220 -15.16 -10.29 -27.59
C LYS A 220 -13.84 -9.57 -27.31
N PRO A 221 -12.79 -9.83 -28.10
CA PRO A 221 -11.57 -9.04 -28.07
C PRO A 221 -11.87 -7.56 -28.36
N LEU A 222 -11.37 -6.68 -27.52
CA LEU A 222 -11.51 -5.22 -27.63
C LEU A 222 -10.15 -4.58 -27.80
N SER A 223 -10.10 -3.37 -28.34
CA SER A 223 -8.94 -2.46 -28.33
C SER A 223 -9.06 -1.38 -27.26
N GLU A 224 -10.29 -0.98 -26.96
CA GLU A 224 -10.63 0.03 -25.96
C GLU A 224 -11.94 -0.36 -25.28
N PHE A 225 -12.13 0.11 -24.06
CA PHE A 225 -13.36 -0.12 -23.31
C PHE A 225 -13.68 1.08 -22.44
N THR A 226 -14.91 1.55 -22.48
CA THR A 226 -15.42 2.55 -21.53
C THR A 226 -16.45 1.87 -20.64
N GLY A 227 -16.21 1.92 -19.33
CA GLY A 227 -17.10 1.29 -18.38
C GLY A 227 -16.86 1.77 -16.94
N ARG A 228 -17.71 1.27 -16.04
CA ARG A 228 -17.69 1.64 -14.63
C ARG A 228 -16.77 0.72 -13.84
N ILE A 229 -15.96 1.28 -12.97
CA ILE A 229 -15.20 0.49 -11.99
C ILE A 229 -16.20 -0.08 -10.97
N ILE A 230 -16.22 -1.41 -10.86
CA ILE A 230 -17.13 -2.16 -9.98
C ILE A 230 -16.42 -2.77 -8.78
N ALA A 231 -15.10 -2.95 -8.86
CA ALA A 231 -14.28 -3.49 -7.78
C ALA A 231 -12.82 -3.12 -7.93
N VAL A 232 -12.06 -3.33 -6.85
CA VAL A 232 -10.61 -3.29 -6.81
C VAL A 232 -10.11 -4.65 -6.32
N ILE A 233 -9.14 -5.24 -7.01
CA ILE A 233 -8.40 -6.41 -6.53
C ILE A 233 -7.21 -5.88 -5.75
N HIS A 234 -7.28 -6.03 -4.44
CA HIS A 234 -6.18 -5.69 -3.55
C HIS A 234 -5.27 -6.91 -3.36
N ARG A 235 -3.96 -6.73 -3.55
CA ARG A 235 -2.95 -7.75 -3.37
C ARG A 235 -2.15 -7.47 -2.10
N PHE A 236 -2.16 -8.40 -1.16
CA PHE A 236 -1.43 -8.26 0.11
C PHE A 236 0.09 -8.50 -0.02
N ASP A 237 0.52 -9.12 -1.08
CA ASP A 237 1.91 -9.48 -1.37
C ASP A 237 2.49 -8.74 -2.59
N ASP A 238 1.80 -7.70 -3.05
CA ASP A 238 2.22 -6.81 -4.14
C ASP A 238 1.85 -5.35 -3.81
N MET A 239 2.51 -4.38 -4.46
CA MET A 239 2.12 -2.97 -4.36
C MET A 239 1.01 -2.61 -5.33
N GLU A 240 0.76 -3.46 -6.32
CA GLU A 240 -0.23 -3.22 -7.35
C GLU A 240 -1.63 -3.59 -6.88
N GLU A 241 -2.55 -2.66 -7.05
CA GLU A 241 -3.98 -2.96 -7.07
C GLU A 241 -4.43 -3.06 -8.53
N LYS A 242 -5.34 -3.98 -8.83
CA LYS A 242 -5.95 -4.08 -10.15
C LYS A 242 -7.40 -3.64 -10.07
N TRP A 243 -7.80 -2.76 -10.95
CA TRP A 243 -9.21 -2.36 -11.01
C TRP A 243 -10.00 -3.37 -11.84
N VAL A 244 -11.31 -3.40 -11.59
CA VAL A 244 -12.26 -4.22 -12.36
C VAL A 244 -13.32 -3.30 -12.93
N ALA A 245 -13.40 -3.23 -14.25
CA ALA A 245 -14.39 -2.45 -14.97
C ALA A 245 -15.43 -3.37 -15.62
N ALA A 246 -16.67 -2.89 -15.70
CA ALA A 246 -17.77 -3.57 -16.40
C ALA A 246 -18.64 -2.57 -17.16
N PRO A 247 -19.47 -3.02 -18.12
CA PRO A 247 -20.48 -2.19 -18.73
C PRO A 247 -21.42 -1.58 -17.70
N GLU A 248 -21.90 -0.37 -17.95
CA GLU A 248 -22.86 0.27 -17.08
C GLU A 248 -24.12 -0.59 -16.91
N GLY A 249 -24.61 -0.71 -15.68
CA GLY A 249 -25.76 -1.54 -15.34
C GLY A 249 -25.47 -3.02 -15.13
N MET A 250 -24.27 -3.52 -15.44
CA MET A 250 -23.84 -4.87 -15.03
C MET A 250 -23.32 -4.88 -13.61
N SER A 251 -23.69 -5.91 -12.87
CA SER A 251 -23.21 -6.18 -11.51
C SER A 251 -22.72 -7.61 -11.40
N PHE A 252 -21.69 -7.80 -10.55
CA PHE A 252 -21.09 -9.09 -10.28
C PHE A 252 -20.89 -9.22 -8.77
N THR A 253 -21.00 -10.43 -8.23
CA THR A 253 -20.59 -10.72 -6.86
C THR A 253 -19.07 -10.80 -6.75
N LYS A 254 -18.52 -10.72 -5.53
CA LYS A 254 -17.07 -10.90 -5.30
C LYS A 254 -16.56 -12.23 -5.84
N GLU A 255 -17.34 -13.29 -5.65
CA GLU A 255 -17.01 -14.64 -6.10
C GLU A 255 -17.02 -14.76 -7.64
N GLU A 256 -17.94 -14.07 -8.30
CA GLU A 256 -18.00 -14.03 -9.78
C GLU A 256 -16.84 -13.26 -10.37
N ILE A 257 -16.46 -12.13 -9.73
CA ILE A 257 -15.27 -11.36 -10.12
C ILE A 257 -14.02 -12.22 -9.95
N TYR A 258 -13.81 -12.77 -8.73
CA TYR A 258 -12.61 -13.55 -8.44
C TYR A 258 -12.43 -14.72 -9.39
N ARG A 259 -13.50 -15.45 -9.69
CA ARG A 259 -13.48 -16.59 -10.63
C ARG A 259 -12.99 -16.20 -12.04
N GLN A 260 -13.32 -14.98 -12.49
CA GLN A 260 -12.92 -14.49 -13.81
C GLN A 260 -11.47 -13.99 -13.85
N VAL A 261 -10.93 -13.55 -12.72
CA VAL A 261 -9.55 -13.02 -12.60
C VAL A 261 -8.57 -14.04 -11.97
N GLU A 262 -9.08 -15.19 -11.46
CA GLU A 262 -8.29 -16.24 -10.78
C GLU A 262 -7.11 -16.75 -11.63
N PHE A 263 -7.22 -16.73 -12.96
CA PHE A 263 -6.14 -17.15 -13.86
C PHE A 263 -4.81 -16.45 -13.56
N GLN A 264 -4.85 -15.22 -13.08
CA GLN A 264 -3.70 -14.42 -12.65
C GLN A 264 -3.65 -14.25 -11.12
N GLU A 265 -4.77 -13.97 -10.48
CA GLU A 265 -4.80 -13.63 -9.05
C GLU A 265 -4.50 -14.81 -8.11
N LYS A 266 -4.64 -16.06 -8.56
CA LYS A 266 -4.23 -17.26 -7.79
C LYS A 266 -2.73 -17.31 -7.45
N PHE A 267 -1.91 -16.49 -8.09
CA PHE A 267 -0.47 -16.39 -7.80
C PHE A 267 -0.16 -15.36 -6.72
N PHE A 268 -1.17 -14.63 -6.25
CA PHE A 268 -1.07 -13.57 -5.23
C PHE A 268 -1.98 -13.88 -4.03
N ASP A 269 -1.65 -13.32 -2.88
CA ASP A 269 -2.60 -13.24 -1.75
C ASP A 269 -3.48 -12.01 -2.01
N SER A 270 -4.66 -12.22 -2.59
CA SER A 270 -5.51 -11.14 -3.08
C SER A 270 -6.95 -11.24 -2.59
N GLU A 271 -7.64 -10.09 -2.58
CA GLU A 271 -9.04 -9.95 -2.17
C GLU A 271 -9.78 -8.99 -3.12
N VAL A 272 -11.04 -9.35 -3.45
CA VAL A 272 -11.96 -8.46 -4.19
C VAL A 272 -12.62 -7.49 -3.23
N ARG A 273 -12.54 -6.20 -3.50
CA ARG A 273 -13.16 -5.11 -2.75
C ARG A 273 -14.15 -4.35 -3.63
N MET A 274 -15.33 -4.10 -3.06
CA MET A 274 -16.45 -3.46 -3.75
C MET A 274 -16.97 -2.28 -2.93
#